data_de5f7ca3379396750b1bf741d4a93c87
#
_entry.id   de5f7ca3379396750b1bf741d4a93c87
#
_cell.length_a   1.000
_cell.length_b   1.000
_cell.length_c   1.000
_cell.angle_alpha   90.00
_cell.angle_beta   90.00
_cell.angle_gamma   90.00
#
_symmetry.space_group_name_H-M   'P 1'
#
loop_
_entity.id
_entity.type
_entity.pdbx_description
1 polymer ?
#
loop_
_entity_poly.entity_id
_entity_poly.type
_entity_poly.pdbx_seq_one_letter_code
_entity_poly.pdbx_strand_id
1 'polypeptide(L)'
;MSSLKKIPSPLVSLLPIVLLVGMLFATIHTFGSDALEGGSQISLLTTTAFCVFIGITFYRVPWKDYELAITNNISGVATAIIILLIIGALSGAWMISGIVPTLIYYGMQIIHPDFFLASTCIICALISVMTGSSWTTIATIGIALMGIGKAQGFNEGWIAGAIISGAYFGDKISPLSETTILASSITDVPLFRHIRYMLITTTPSLIITLIIFTVMGFVIETNSTAHMADFATSLKDTFTITLWLLIVPLVTGILIARKVPSIITLFISTMLAGICAIIFQPDLLREIAGENNIFKGVMMTFYGSTGLDTGNSMLTDLVSTRGMAGMMNTVWLILCAMCFGGAMTASGMLGSITSVFVRFMKGRVSVVASTVCSGLFLNLTTADQYISIILTGNMFRNIYEKKGYENRLLSRTTEDAVTVTSPLIPWNTCGMTQATILNVSTLTYLPYCFFNIISPLMSILVAAIGYKIVKRPVNNPE
;
A
#
# COMPACT_ATOMS: atom_id res chain seq x y z
N MET A 1 28.27 -32.48 14.74
CA MET A 1 27.79 -31.67 15.88
C MET A 1 27.50 -30.27 15.35
N SER A 2 26.24 -29.98 15.05
CA SER A 2 25.83 -28.62 14.69
C SER A 2 25.94 -27.77 15.94
N SER A 3 26.91 -26.82 15.96
CA SER A 3 26.97 -25.81 16.99
C SER A 3 25.62 -25.10 17.02
N LEU A 4 24.93 -25.21 18.13
CA LEU A 4 23.69 -24.43 18.38
C LEU A 4 23.99 -22.96 18.04
N LYS A 5 23.39 -22.44 16.96
CA LYS A 5 23.54 -21.04 16.57
C LYS A 5 23.09 -20.19 17.77
N LYS A 6 24.00 -19.39 18.29
CA LYS A 6 23.71 -18.51 19.42
C LYS A 6 22.73 -17.43 18.94
N ILE A 7 21.47 -17.51 19.35
CA ILE A 7 20.44 -16.54 18.96
C ILE A 7 20.73 -15.21 19.65
N PRO A 8 20.71 -14.08 18.96
CA PRO A 8 20.90 -12.75 19.55
C PRO A 8 19.88 -12.48 20.66
N SER A 9 20.30 -11.77 21.71
CA SER A 9 19.33 -11.32 22.73
C SER A 9 18.36 -10.27 22.14
N PRO A 10 17.15 -10.13 22.67
CA PRO A 10 16.20 -9.14 22.18
C PRO A 10 16.73 -7.70 22.19
N LEU A 11 17.51 -7.34 23.20
CA LEU A 11 18.12 -6.00 23.30
C LEU A 11 19.14 -5.75 22.17
N VAL A 12 20.01 -6.72 21.87
CA VAL A 12 20.95 -6.61 20.75
C VAL A 12 20.21 -6.57 19.42
N SER A 13 19.12 -7.35 19.30
CA SER A 13 18.30 -7.41 18.09
C SER A 13 17.56 -6.11 17.80
N LEU A 14 17.31 -5.26 18.81
CA LEU A 14 16.71 -3.93 18.63
C LEU A 14 17.70 -2.88 18.11
N LEU A 15 19.02 -3.07 18.27
CA LEU A 15 20.02 -2.07 17.88
C LEU A 15 19.93 -1.66 16.40
N PRO A 16 19.84 -2.59 15.42
CA PRO A 16 19.68 -2.21 14.01
C PRO A 16 18.42 -1.39 13.76
N ILE A 17 17.33 -1.69 14.48
CA ILE A 17 16.04 -0.98 14.29
C ILE A 17 16.13 0.44 14.85
N VAL A 18 16.73 0.61 16.03
CA VAL A 18 16.94 1.93 16.62
C VAL A 18 17.84 2.78 15.71
N LEU A 19 18.90 2.17 15.15
CA LEU A 19 19.77 2.84 14.19
C LEU A 19 18.98 3.24 12.93
N LEU A 20 18.15 2.33 12.36
CA LEU A 20 17.33 2.62 11.20
C LEU A 20 16.39 3.81 11.43
N VAL A 21 15.63 3.75 12.53
CA VAL A 21 14.68 4.82 12.88
C VAL A 21 15.41 6.15 13.08
N GLY A 22 16.55 6.14 13.78
CA GLY A 22 17.37 7.34 13.98
C GLY A 22 17.91 7.91 12.67
N MET A 23 18.43 7.07 11.78
CA MET A 23 18.93 7.50 10.47
C MET A 23 17.80 8.02 9.57
N LEU A 24 16.65 7.32 9.51
CA LEU A 24 15.51 7.78 8.72
C LEU A 24 14.96 9.10 9.25
N PHE A 25 14.85 9.26 10.57
CA PHE A 25 14.43 10.53 11.18
C PHE A 25 15.38 11.67 10.79
N ALA A 26 16.69 11.45 10.92
CA ALA A 26 17.70 12.43 10.52
C ALA A 26 17.62 12.75 9.01
N THR A 27 17.44 11.73 8.17
CA THR A 27 17.30 11.88 6.72
C THR A 27 16.05 12.70 6.37
N ILE A 28 14.89 12.39 6.94
CA ILE A 28 13.64 13.13 6.68
C ILE A 28 13.74 14.56 7.20
N HIS A 29 14.36 14.77 8.37
CA HIS A 29 14.56 16.11 8.92
C HIS A 29 15.48 16.97 8.05
N THR A 30 16.48 16.35 7.41
CA THR A 30 17.49 17.07 6.62
C THR A 30 17.03 17.30 5.17
N PHE A 31 16.40 16.29 4.56
CA PHE A 31 16.05 16.30 3.13
C PHE A 31 14.56 16.55 2.84
N GLY A 32 13.68 16.51 3.87
CA GLY A 32 12.24 16.71 3.70
C GLY A 32 11.62 15.72 2.71
N SER A 33 10.97 16.22 1.66
CA SER A 33 10.37 15.42 0.58
C SER A 33 11.39 14.59 -0.20
N ASP A 34 12.63 15.12 -0.33
CA ASP A 34 13.69 14.50 -1.15
C ASP A 34 14.40 13.35 -0.42
N ALA A 35 13.99 13.05 0.81
CA ALA A 35 14.51 11.92 1.59
C ALA A 35 14.39 10.56 0.86
N LEU A 36 13.43 10.42 -0.05
CA LEU A 36 13.21 9.22 -0.87
C LEU A 36 14.10 9.17 -2.12
N GLU A 37 14.84 10.23 -2.45
CA GLU A 37 15.70 10.30 -3.62
C GLU A 37 17.13 9.75 -3.38
N GLY A 38 17.35 9.00 -2.30
CA GLY A 38 18.62 8.34 -1.99
C GLY A 38 18.92 8.24 -0.49
N GLY A 39 18.51 9.22 0.31
CA GLY A 39 18.81 9.27 1.74
C GLY A 39 18.24 8.08 2.53
N SER A 40 17.00 7.71 2.26
CA SER A 40 16.36 6.56 2.90
C SER A 40 16.99 5.22 2.47
N GLN A 41 17.40 5.09 1.20
CA GLN A 41 18.08 3.92 0.66
C GLN A 41 19.43 3.70 1.35
N ILE A 42 20.23 4.77 1.49
CA ILE A 42 21.51 4.70 2.18
C ILE A 42 21.31 4.37 3.66
N SER A 43 20.30 4.91 4.32
CA SER A 43 19.95 4.59 5.71
C SER A 43 19.66 3.09 5.88
N LEU A 44 18.87 2.50 4.97
CA LEU A 44 18.56 1.07 4.96
C LEU A 44 19.80 0.20 4.73
N LEU A 45 20.63 0.54 3.74
CA LEU A 45 21.86 -0.22 3.44
C LEU A 45 22.89 -0.11 4.57
N THR A 46 23.07 1.06 5.16
CA THR A 46 23.98 1.25 6.31
C THR A 46 23.52 0.42 7.50
N THR A 47 22.22 0.42 7.77
CA THR A 47 21.65 -0.39 8.85
C THR A 47 21.72 -1.88 8.55
N THR A 48 21.57 -2.28 7.28
CA THR A 48 21.81 -3.66 6.83
C THR A 48 23.25 -4.08 7.12
N ALA A 49 24.22 -3.27 6.73
CA ALA A 49 25.63 -3.53 6.99
C ALA A 49 25.93 -3.65 8.50
N PHE A 50 25.31 -2.80 9.32
CA PHE A 50 25.43 -2.88 10.78
C PHE A 50 24.83 -4.18 11.35
N CYS A 51 23.64 -4.58 10.86
CA CYS A 51 23.01 -5.85 11.24
C CYS A 51 23.91 -7.06 10.88
N VAL A 52 24.45 -7.07 9.67
CA VAL A 52 25.37 -8.12 9.18
C VAL A 52 26.65 -8.13 10.00
N PHE A 53 27.24 -6.97 10.29
CA PHE A 53 28.44 -6.84 11.13
C PHE A 53 28.25 -7.48 12.52
N ILE A 54 27.14 -7.15 13.20
CA ILE A 54 26.81 -7.75 14.50
C ILE A 54 26.68 -9.28 14.36
N GLY A 55 25.94 -9.74 13.36
CA GLY A 55 25.65 -11.16 13.19
C GLY A 55 26.90 -11.99 12.85
N ILE A 56 27.76 -11.49 11.99
CA ILE A 56 29.02 -12.19 11.64
C ILE A 56 29.98 -12.17 12.85
N THR A 57 30.20 -11.00 13.44
CA THR A 57 31.24 -10.81 14.46
C THR A 57 30.90 -11.50 15.79
N PHE A 58 29.68 -11.33 16.28
CA PHE A 58 29.29 -11.80 17.62
C PHE A 58 28.55 -13.14 17.61
N TYR A 59 27.80 -13.43 16.51
CA TYR A 59 26.95 -14.63 16.41
C TYR A 59 27.45 -15.66 15.39
N ARG A 60 28.52 -15.33 14.63
CA ARG A 60 29.18 -16.22 13.64
C ARG A 60 28.19 -16.72 12.56
N VAL A 61 27.25 -15.89 12.16
CA VAL A 61 26.34 -16.20 11.06
C VAL A 61 27.12 -16.13 9.74
N PRO A 62 27.15 -17.19 8.92
CA PRO A 62 27.89 -17.18 7.66
C PRO A 62 27.30 -16.19 6.67
N TRP A 63 28.14 -15.55 5.87
CA TRP A 63 27.68 -14.63 4.79
C TRP A 63 26.65 -15.27 3.86
N LYS A 64 26.84 -16.55 3.53
CA LYS A 64 25.93 -17.30 2.67
C LYS A 64 24.47 -17.32 3.15
N ASP A 65 24.23 -17.30 4.47
CA ASP A 65 22.89 -17.26 5.05
C ASP A 65 22.25 -15.88 4.80
N TYR A 66 23.03 -14.80 4.85
CA TYR A 66 22.56 -13.46 4.51
C TYR A 66 22.24 -13.33 3.03
N GLU A 67 23.14 -13.79 2.16
CA GLU A 67 22.96 -13.78 0.72
C GLU A 67 21.67 -14.52 0.33
N LEU A 68 21.43 -15.70 0.87
CA LEU A 68 20.24 -16.49 0.61
C LEU A 68 18.97 -15.79 1.12
N ALA A 69 18.98 -15.23 2.31
CA ALA A 69 17.82 -14.56 2.89
C ALA A 69 17.46 -13.28 2.11
N ILE A 70 18.45 -12.48 1.72
CA ILE A 70 18.27 -11.28 0.90
C ILE A 70 17.71 -11.64 -0.47
N THR A 71 18.29 -12.64 -1.14
CA THR A 71 17.87 -13.11 -2.46
C THR A 71 16.42 -13.62 -2.42
N ASN A 72 16.06 -14.39 -1.39
CA ASN A 72 14.70 -14.88 -1.21
C ASN A 72 13.69 -13.74 -1.00
N ASN A 73 14.06 -12.72 -0.20
CA ASN A 73 13.19 -11.56 -0.01
C ASN A 73 12.99 -10.78 -1.31
N ILE A 74 14.05 -10.53 -2.08
CA ILE A 74 13.97 -9.85 -3.38
C ILE A 74 13.11 -10.66 -4.35
N SER A 75 13.28 -11.98 -4.41
CA SER A 75 12.46 -12.87 -5.24
C SER A 75 10.98 -12.79 -4.84
N GLY A 76 10.68 -12.68 -3.55
CA GLY A 76 9.32 -12.56 -3.02
C GLY A 76 8.57 -11.30 -3.50
N VAL A 77 9.30 -10.21 -3.77
CA VAL A 77 8.69 -8.93 -4.21
C VAL A 77 8.83 -8.66 -5.71
N ALA A 78 9.38 -9.58 -6.48
CA ALA A 78 9.63 -9.39 -7.92
C ALA A 78 8.36 -9.05 -8.71
N THR A 79 7.25 -9.72 -8.43
CA THR A 79 5.94 -9.44 -9.04
C THR A 79 5.46 -8.02 -8.71
N ALA A 80 5.63 -7.57 -7.45
CA ALA A 80 5.26 -6.24 -7.01
C ALA A 80 6.07 -5.15 -7.75
N ILE A 81 7.37 -5.39 -7.99
CA ILE A 81 8.22 -4.48 -8.78
C ILE A 81 7.73 -4.36 -10.22
N ILE A 82 7.37 -5.48 -10.87
CA ILE A 82 6.83 -5.46 -12.23
C ILE A 82 5.52 -4.67 -12.29
N ILE A 83 4.61 -4.92 -11.34
CA ILE A 83 3.33 -4.20 -11.24
C ILE A 83 3.59 -2.70 -11.08
N LEU A 84 4.52 -2.31 -10.21
CA LEU A 84 4.86 -0.91 -9.97
C LEU A 84 5.35 -0.20 -11.22
N LEU A 85 6.21 -0.83 -12.02
CA LEU A 85 6.68 -0.28 -13.30
C LEU A 85 5.52 -0.10 -14.29
N ILE A 86 4.62 -1.08 -14.40
CA ILE A 86 3.43 -0.97 -15.28
C ILE A 86 2.50 0.14 -14.79
N ILE A 87 2.33 0.31 -13.46
CA ILE A 87 1.53 1.39 -12.87
C ILE A 87 2.12 2.76 -13.26
N GLY A 88 3.44 2.91 -13.28
CA GLY A 88 4.08 4.14 -13.76
C GLY A 88 3.68 4.47 -15.20
N ALA A 89 3.77 3.49 -16.10
CA ALA A 89 3.32 3.65 -17.48
C ALA A 89 1.82 3.92 -17.59
N LEU A 90 1.01 3.22 -16.79
CA LEU A 90 -0.45 3.39 -16.75
C LEU A 90 -0.83 4.81 -16.32
N SER A 91 -0.20 5.33 -15.26
CA SER A 91 -0.45 6.69 -14.76
C SER A 91 -0.22 7.73 -15.84
N GLY A 92 0.93 7.65 -16.53
CA GLY A 92 1.23 8.52 -17.68
C GLY A 92 0.21 8.36 -18.82
N ALA A 93 -0.06 7.13 -19.22
CA ALA A 93 -0.99 6.83 -20.30
C ALA A 93 -2.42 7.29 -20.01
N TRP A 94 -2.96 7.04 -18.82
CA TRP A 94 -4.31 7.46 -18.43
C TRP A 94 -4.44 8.97 -18.30
N MET A 95 -3.38 9.64 -17.86
CA MET A 95 -3.37 11.10 -17.77
C MET A 95 -3.36 11.72 -19.16
N ILE A 96 -2.37 11.40 -19.98
CA ILE A 96 -2.14 12.04 -21.28
C ILE A 96 -3.22 11.65 -22.32
N SER A 97 -3.78 10.45 -22.25
CA SER A 97 -4.92 10.08 -23.10
C SER A 97 -6.19 10.89 -22.84
N GLY A 98 -6.27 11.63 -21.73
CA GLY A 98 -7.48 12.34 -21.32
C GLY A 98 -8.46 11.48 -20.50
N ILE A 99 -8.13 10.22 -20.17
CA ILE A 99 -8.98 9.34 -19.36
C ILE A 99 -9.15 9.92 -17.95
N VAL A 100 -8.04 10.21 -17.24
CA VAL A 100 -8.10 10.82 -15.90
C VAL A 100 -8.73 12.22 -15.95
N PRO A 101 -8.34 13.13 -16.87
CA PRO A 101 -9.03 14.39 -17.06
C PRO A 101 -10.55 14.26 -17.26
N THR A 102 -10.99 13.29 -18.06
CA THR A 102 -12.42 13.02 -18.28
C THR A 102 -13.12 12.54 -17.00
N LEU A 103 -12.50 11.63 -16.25
CA LEU A 103 -13.02 11.16 -14.97
C LEU A 103 -13.13 12.31 -13.97
N ILE A 104 -12.12 13.20 -13.92
CA ILE A 104 -12.12 14.37 -13.04
C ILE A 104 -13.23 15.31 -13.44
N TYR A 105 -13.33 15.66 -14.73
CA TYR A 105 -14.33 16.60 -15.23
C TYR A 105 -15.76 16.17 -14.90
N TYR A 106 -16.14 14.93 -15.19
CA TYR A 106 -17.47 14.42 -14.87
C TYR A 106 -17.64 14.13 -13.38
N GLY A 107 -16.59 13.66 -12.71
CA GLY A 107 -16.61 13.38 -11.27
C GLY A 107 -16.89 14.62 -10.42
N MET A 108 -16.31 15.78 -10.77
CA MET A 108 -16.61 17.06 -10.11
C MET A 108 -18.07 17.50 -10.25
N GLN A 109 -18.75 17.10 -11.31
CA GLN A 109 -20.16 17.43 -11.52
C GLN A 109 -21.12 16.51 -10.74
N ILE A 110 -20.67 15.30 -10.41
CA ILE A 110 -21.50 14.27 -9.76
C ILE A 110 -21.27 14.24 -8.25
N ILE A 111 -20.03 14.39 -7.79
CA ILE A 111 -19.68 14.23 -6.38
C ILE A 111 -19.70 15.59 -5.69
N HIS A 112 -20.69 15.77 -4.80
CA HIS A 112 -20.76 16.99 -3.98
C HIS A 112 -19.61 17.04 -2.99
N PRO A 113 -18.94 18.20 -2.79
CA PRO A 113 -17.80 18.33 -1.89
C PRO A 113 -18.04 17.80 -0.47
N ASP A 114 -19.19 18.07 0.14
CA ASP A 114 -19.51 17.65 1.51
C ASP A 114 -19.45 16.11 1.69
N PHE A 115 -19.75 15.36 0.64
CA PHE A 115 -19.72 13.90 0.64
C PHE A 115 -18.49 13.31 -0.05
N PHE A 116 -17.57 14.16 -0.53
CA PHE A 116 -16.45 13.72 -1.34
C PHE A 116 -15.58 12.66 -0.64
N LEU A 117 -15.14 12.91 0.60
CA LEU A 117 -14.26 11.98 1.33
C LEU A 117 -14.93 10.63 1.58
N ALA A 118 -16.20 10.64 2.01
CA ALA A 118 -16.95 9.41 2.24
C ALA A 118 -17.23 8.65 0.93
N SER A 119 -17.62 9.35 -0.14
CA SER A 119 -17.83 8.76 -1.47
C SER A 119 -16.54 8.17 -2.03
N THR A 120 -15.42 8.86 -1.88
CA THR A 120 -14.07 8.39 -2.27
C THR A 120 -13.74 7.07 -1.57
N CYS A 121 -13.94 7.00 -0.26
CA CYS A 121 -13.70 5.78 0.52
C CYS A 121 -14.61 4.62 0.04
N ILE A 122 -15.90 4.89 -0.21
CA ILE A 122 -16.86 3.87 -0.69
C ILE A 122 -16.51 3.40 -2.10
N ILE A 123 -16.21 4.30 -3.02
CA ILE A 123 -15.85 3.97 -4.41
C ILE A 123 -14.59 3.09 -4.42
N CYS A 124 -13.54 3.49 -3.70
CA CYS A 124 -12.32 2.70 -3.57
C CYS A 124 -12.58 1.34 -2.92
N ALA A 125 -13.45 1.28 -1.90
CA ALA A 125 -13.82 0.03 -1.25
C ALA A 125 -14.51 -0.94 -2.22
N LEU A 126 -15.50 -0.47 -2.97
CA LEU A 126 -16.24 -1.30 -3.94
C LEU A 126 -15.33 -1.81 -5.06
N ILE A 127 -14.52 -0.93 -5.65
CA ILE A 127 -13.59 -1.32 -6.71
C ILE A 127 -12.55 -2.30 -6.18
N SER A 128 -12.01 -2.08 -4.98
CA SER A 128 -11.01 -2.96 -4.39
C SER A 128 -11.59 -4.33 -4.02
N VAL A 129 -12.85 -4.44 -3.59
CA VAL A 129 -13.52 -5.74 -3.42
C VAL A 129 -13.58 -6.50 -4.74
N MET A 130 -13.87 -5.79 -5.83
CA MET A 130 -13.99 -6.38 -7.17
C MET A 130 -12.63 -6.79 -7.73
N THR A 131 -11.61 -5.95 -7.54
CA THR A 131 -10.25 -6.19 -8.08
C THR A 131 -9.45 -7.17 -7.24
N GLY A 132 -9.71 -7.24 -5.94
CA GLY A 132 -8.89 -7.95 -4.98
C GLY A 132 -7.50 -7.33 -4.77
N SER A 133 -7.35 -6.03 -5.07
CA SER A 133 -6.05 -5.36 -4.98
C SER A 133 -6.20 -3.89 -4.62
N SER A 134 -5.67 -3.52 -3.46
CA SER A 134 -5.56 -2.10 -3.06
C SER A 134 -4.66 -1.32 -4.02
N TRP A 135 -3.57 -1.90 -4.49
CA TRP A 135 -2.62 -1.26 -5.40
C TRP A 135 -3.26 -0.92 -6.74
N THR A 136 -3.95 -1.88 -7.34
CA THR A 136 -4.66 -1.68 -8.62
C THR A 136 -5.75 -0.60 -8.49
N THR A 137 -6.50 -0.62 -7.38
CA THR A 137 -7.55 0.38 -7.11
C THR A 137 -6.96 1.78 -7.00
N ILE A 138 -5.88 1.94 -6.22
CA ILE A 138 -5.23 3.24 -6.03
C ILE A 138 -4.61 3.74 -7.34
N ALA A 139 -3.98 2.86 -8.10
CA ALA A 139 -3.34 3.18 -9.38
C ALA A 139 -4.32 3.54 -10.51
N THR A 140 -5.57 3.17 -10.37
CA THR A 140 -6.61 3.47 -11.38
C THR A 140 -7.52 4.60 -10.90
N ILE A 141 -8.59 4.27 -10.19
CA ILE A 141 -9.55 5.27 -9.75
C ILE A 141 -9.00 6.22 -8.69
N GLY A 142 -8.01 5.78 -7.89
CA GLY A 142 -7.39 6.61 -6.85
C GLY A 142 -6.77 7.89 -7.42
N ILE A 143 -6.08 7.81 -8.55
CA ILE A 143 -5.48 8.97 -9.22
C ILE A 143 -6.55 9.98 -9.67
N ALA A 144 -7.67 9.50 -10.23
CA ALA A 144 -8.77 10.37 -10.62
C ALA A 144 -9.43 11.06 -9.41
N LEU A 145 -9.67 10.30 -8.33
CA LEU A 145 -10.22 10.84 -7.08
C LEU A 145 -9.26 11.83 -6.41
N MET A 146 -7.94 11.61 -6.50
CA MET A 146 -6.95 12.60 -6.06
C MET A 146 -7.12 13.92 -6.80
N GLY A 147 -7.27 13.88 -8.13
CA GLY A 147 -7.49 15.07 -8.94
C GLY A 147 -8.81 15.78 -8.62
N ILE A 148 -9.91 15.04 -8.43
CA ILE A 148 -11.21 15.61 -8.04
C ILE A 148 -11.11 16.33 -6.69
N GLY A 149 -10.49 15.68 -5.69
CA GLY A 149 -10.36 16.24 -4.36
C GLY A 149 -9.48 17.50 -4.32
N LYS A 150 -8.37 17.51 -5.08
CA LYS A 150 -7.53 18.70 -5.26
C LYS A 150 -8.34 19.85 -5.89
N ALA A 151 -9.09 19.58 -6.96
CA ALA A 151 -9.94 20.56 -7.61
C ALA A 151 -11.02 21.13 -6.69
N GLN A 152 -11.55 20.31 -5.76
CA GLN A 152 -12.50 20.73 -4.74
C GLN A 152 -11.83 21.46 -3.54
N GLY A 153 -10.48 21.48 -3.47
CA GLY A 153 -9.72 22.18 -2.45
C GLY A 153 -9.42 21.40 -1.18
N PHE A 154 -9.60 20.08 -1.21
CA PHE A 154 -9.18 19.24 -0.09
C PHE A 154 -7.67 19.12 0.01
N ASN A 155 -7.15 19.07 1.23
CA ASN A 155 -5.75 18.73 1.46
C ASN A 155 -5.44 17.31 1.00
N GLU A 156 -4.29 17.11 0.36
CA GLU A 156 -3.87 15.84 -0.23
C GLU A 156 -3.86 14.67 0.77
N GLY A 157 -3.52 14.93 2.03
CA GLY A 157 -3.52 13.91 3.07
C GLY A 157 -4.92 13.34 3.33
N TRP A 158 -5.96 14.17 3.35
CA TRP A 158 -7.35 13.74 3.52
C TRP A 158 -7.82 12.89 2.33
N ILE A 159 -7.51 13.32 1.11
CA ILE A 159 -7.88 12.61 -0.12
C ILE A 159 -7.20 11.25 -0.15
N ALA A 160 -5.87 11.23 0.05
CA ALA A 160 -5.09 9.99 0.06
C ALA A 160 -5.53 9.04 1.19
N GLY A 161 -5.83 9.58 2.39
CA GLY A 161 -6.34 8.81 3.51
C GLY A 161 -7.69 8.14 3.20
N ALA A 162 -8.61 8.83 2.52
CA ALA A 162 -9.89 8.27 2.10
C ALA A 162 -9.72 7.18 1.04
N ILE A 163 -8.87 7.42 0.04
CA ILE A 163 -8.54 6.45 -1.02
C ILE A 163 -7.94 5.18 -0.42
N ILE A 164 -6.90 5.31 0.42
CA ILE A 164 -6.19 4.20 1.04
C ILE A 164 -7.11 3.43 1.98
N SER A 165 -7.88 4.12 2.83
CA SER A 165 -8.84 3.49 3.73
C SER A 165 -9.85 2.62 2.98
N GLY A 166 -10.43 3.12 1.90
CA GLY A 166 -11.37 2.36 1.07
C GLY A 166 -10.70 1.19 0.35
N ALA A 167 -9.55 1.43 -0.29
CA ALA A 167 -8.83 0.41 -1.04
C ALA A 167 -8.39 -0.77 -0.17
N TYR A 168 -7.86 -0.51 1.02
CA TYR A 168 -7.44 -1.56 1.96
C TYR A 168 -8.61 -2.28 2.63
N PHE A 169 -9.76 -1.62 2.82
CA PHE A 169 -10.98 -2.31 3.22
C PHE A 169 -11.40 -3.34 2.17
N GLY A 170 -11.46 -2.94 0.91
CA GLY A 170 -11.90 -3.81 -0.17
C GLY A 170 -10.97 -4.98 -0.41
N ASP A 171 -9.66 -4.73 -0.45
CA ASP A 171 -8.62 -5.74 -0.58
C ASP A 171 -8.77 -6.82 0.50
N LYS A 172 -8.89 -6.41 1.76
CA LYS A 172 -8.99 -7.29 2.91
C LYS A 172 -10.19 -8.26 2.87
N ILE A 173 -11.33 -7.88 2.32
CA ILE A 173 -12.54 -8.72 2.29
C ILE A 173 -12.77 -9.40 0.94
N SER A 174 -11.94 -9.13 -0.05
CA SER A 174 -12.06 -9.73 -1.37
C SER A 174 -11.57 -11.19 -1.37
N PRO A 175 -12.34 -12.12 -1.94
CA PRO A 175 -11.87 -13.49 -2.15
C PRO A 175 -10.80 -13.60 -3.25
N LEU A 176 -10.53 -12.51 -3.97
CA LEU A 176 -9.51 -12.41 -5.02
C LEU A 176 -8.19 -11.83 -4.48
N SER A 177 -8.17 -11.34 -3.25
CA SER A 177 -6.99 -10.73 -2.64
C SER A 177 -5.92 -11.75 -2.33
N GLU A 178 -4.70 -11.46 -2.79
CA GLU A 178 -3.52 -12.30 -2.54
C GLU A 178 -3.20 -12.35 -1.04
N THR A 179 -3.33 -11.25 -0.30
CA THR A 179 -3.06 -11.19 1.14
C THR A 179 -4.08 -12.00 1.94
N THR A 180 -5.36 -11.89 1.60
CA THR A 180 -6.45 -12.65 2.21
C THR A 180 -6.30 -14.15 1.98
N ILE A 181 -5.95 -14.55 0.74
CA ILE A 181 -5.66 -15.96 0.40
C ILE A 181 -4.44 -16.43 1.19
N LEU A 182 -3.37 -15.65 1.25
CA LEU A 182 -2.14 -15.98 1.95
C LEU A 182 -2.37 -16.18 3.46
N ALA A 183 -3.03 -15.21 4.11
CA ALA A 183 -3.32 -15.28 5.55
C ALA A 183 -4.21 -16.48 5.89
N SER A 184 -5.21 -16.79 5.05
CA SER A 184 -6.07 -17.96 5.22
C SER A 184 -5.30 -19.27 5.07
N SER A 185 -4.41 -19.37 4.07
CA SER A 185 -3.60 -20.55 3.78
C SER A 185 -2.58 -20.87 4.88
N ILE A 186 -1.81 -19.85 5.33
CA ILE A 186 -0.77 -20.04 6.36
C ILE A 186 -1.38 -20.46 7.69
N THR A 187 -2.57 -19.97 8.00
CA THR A 187 -3.27 -20.31 9.25
C THR A 187 -4.18 -21.53 9.11
N ASP A 188 -4.23 -22.17 7.94
CA ASP A 188 -5.05 -23.33 7.63
C ASP A 188 -6.56 -23.10 7.92
N VAL A 189 -7.07 -21.99 7.41
CA VAL A 189 -8.47 -21.59 7.54
C VAL A 189 -9.11 -21.50 6.15
N PRO A 190 -10.25 -22.15 5.89
CA PRO A 190 -10.94 -22.00 4.61
C PRO A 190 -11.24 -20.52 4.28
N LEU A 191 -10.93 -20.07 3.07
CA LEU A 191 -10.97 -18.67 2.65
C LEU A 191 -12.28 -17.96 3.01
N PHE A 192 -13.44 -18.53 2.64
CA PHE A 192 -14.74 -17.89 2.93
C PHE A 192 -15.09 -17.88 4.42
N ARG A 193 -14.56 -18.83 5.22
CA ARG A 193 -14.70 -18.82 6.67
C ARG A 193 -13.83 -17.72 7.28
N HIS A 194 -12.64 -17.51 6.74
CA HIS A 194 -11.75 -16.42 7.10
C HIS A 194 -12.41 -15.05 6.80
N ILE A 195 -12.85 -14.81 5.56
CA ILE A 195 -13.52 -13.55 5.16
C ILE A 195 -14.73 -13.26 6.03
N ARG A 196 -15.62 -14.25 6.25
CA ARG A 196 -16.81 -14.05 7.10
C ARG A 196 -16.44 -13.71 8.53
N TYR A 197 -15.34 -14.22 9.04
CA TYR A 197 -14.88 -13.92 10.41
C TYR A 197 -14.20 -12.56 10.51
N MET A 198 -13.52 -12.10 9.43
CA MET A 198 -12.94 -10.76 9.36
C MET A 198 -13.99 -9.66 9.40
N LEU A 199 -15.19 -9.87 8.86
CA LEU A 199 -16.27 -8.86 8.90
C LEU A 199 -16.61 -8.38 10.31
N ILE A 200 -16.29 -9.15 11.34
CA ILE A 200 -16.54 -8.79 12.76
C ILE A 200 -15.74 -7.54 13.17
N THR A 201 -14.53 -7.38 12.67
CA THR A 201 -13.66 -6.23 12.94
C THR A 201 -13.72 -5.21 11.80
N THR A 202 -13.79 -5.68 10.58
CA THR A 202 -13.67 -4.87 9.37
C THR A 202 -14.90 -3.97 9.16
N THR A 203 -16.12 -4.52 9.37
CA THR A 203 -17.36 -3.75 9.18
C THR A 203 -17.47 -2.58 10.17
N PRO A 204 -17.31 -2.75 11.48
CA PRO A 204 -17.37 -1.62 12.41
C PRO A 204 -16.23 -0.62 12.18
N SER A 205 -15.02 -1.05 11.78
CA SER A 205 -13.93 -0.15 11.43
C SER A 205 -14.28 0.74 10.24
N LEU A 206 -14.88 0.17 9.19
CA LEU A 206 -15.33 0.95 8.04
C LEU A 206 -16.45 1.94 8.41
N ILE A 207 -17.42 1.51 9.19
CA ILE A 207 -18.53 2.38 9.60
C ILE A 207 -17.98 3.61 10.36
N ILE A 208 -17.08 3.41 11.32
CA ILE A 208 -16.44 4.52 12.04
C ILE A 208 -15.66 5.41 11.07
N THR A 209 -14.90 4.83 10.16
CA THR A 209 -14.15 5.55 9.13
C THR A 209 -15.06 6.43 8.26
N LEU A 210 -16.18 5.87 7.80
CA LEU A 210 -17.15 6.60 6.98
C LEU A 210 -17.83 7.73 7.77
N ILE A 211 -18.15 7.52 9.04
CA ILE A 211 -18.69 8.57 9.90
C ILE A 211 -17.68 9.73 10.01
N ILE A 212 -16.39 9.42 10.26
CA ILE A 212 -15.35 10.44 10.35
C ILE A 212 -15.25 11.21 9.01
N PHE A 213 -15.14 10.52 7.88
CA PHE A 213 -15.04 11.18 6.57
C PHE A 213 -16.28 11.99 6.22
N THR A 214 -17.49 11.52 6.59
CA THR A 214 -18.72 12.28 6.38
C THR A 214 -18.73 13.55 7.23
N VAL A 215 -18.43 13.46 8.52
CA VAL A 215 -18.38 14.63 9.42
C VAL A 215 -17.34 15.63 8.92
N MET A 216 -16.14 15.15 8.56
CA MET A 216 -15.07 16.04 8.10
C MET A 216 -15.38 16.67 6.74
N GLY A 217 -16.13 15.99 5.87
CA GLY A 217 -16.60 16.57 4.61
C GLY A 217 -17.46 17.82 4.82
N PHE A 218 -18.27 17.88 5.90
CA PHE A 218 -19.05 19.07 6.27
C PHE A 218 -18.25 20.13 7.03
N VAL A 219 -17.14 19.76 7.66
CA VAL A 219 -16.34 20.67 8.51
C VAL A 219 -15.23 21.36 7.72
N ILE A 220 -14.65 20.65 6.75
CA ILE A 220 -13.54 21.20 5.96
C ILE A 220 -14.12 22.21 4.96
N GLU A 221 -13.65 23.45 5.06
CA GLU A 221 -13.97 24.47 4.05
C GLU A 221 -13.30 24.10 2.72
N THR A 222 -14.10 24.00 1.69
CA THR A 222 -13.67 23.66 0.33
C THR A 222 -13.60 24.92 -0.54
N ASN A 223 -12.89 24.84 -1.66
CA ASN A 223 -12.74 25.95 -2.59
C ASN A 223 -14.10 26.42 -3.12
N SER A 224 -14.19 27.72 -3.41
CA SER A 224 -15.35 28.31 -4.04
C SER A 224 -15.65 27.67 -5.41
N THR A 225 -16.91 27.69 -5.80
CA THR A 225 -17.36 27.22 -7.13
C THR A 225 -16.60 27.88 -8.30
N ALA A 226 -16.04 29.07 -8.10
CA ALA A 226 -15.22 29.76 -9.09
C ALA A 226 -13.92 29.03 -9.38
N HIS A 227 -13.19 28.57 -8.37
CA HIS A 227 -11.95 27.79 -8.57
C HIS A 227 -12.20 26.45 -9.26
N MET A 228 -13.33 25.80 -8.96
CA MET A 228 -13.72 24.56 -9.65
C MET A 228 -14.06 24.82 -11.13
N ALA A 229 -14.70 25.96 -11.44
CA ALA A 229 -15.02 26.35 -12.82
C ALA A 229 -13.75 26.66 -13.62
N ASP A 230 -12.80 27.40 -13.04
CA ASP A 230 -11.50 27.70 -13.67
C ASP A 230 -10.71 26.41 -13.94
N PHE A 231 -10.68 25.48 -12.99
CA PHE A 231 -10.02 24.20 -13.18
C PHE A 231 -10.69 23.35 -14.26
N ALA A 232 -12.03 23.29 -14.29
CA ALA A 232 -12.80 22.59 -15.32
C ALA A 232 -12.59 23.21 -16.72
N THR A 233 -12.42 24.52 -16.81
CA THR A 233 -12.12 25.22 -18.06
C THR A 233 -10.71 24.85 -18.53
N SER A 234 -9.71 24.94 -17.67
CA SER A 234 -8.32 24.57 -17.97
C SER A 234 -8.22 23.10 -18.43
N LEU A 235 -9.01 22.20 -17.83
CA LEU A 235 -9.07 20.80 -18.26
C LEU A 235 -9.58 20.66 -19.70
N LYS A 236 -10.63 21.41 -20.07
CA LYS A 236 -11.20 21.38 -21.43
C LYS A 236 -10.30 22.02 -22.48
N ASP A 237 -9.58 23.06 -22.08
CA ASP A 237 -8.66 23.77 -22.98
C ASP A 237 -7.40 22.92 -23.26
N THR A 238 -6.98 22.11 -22.28
CA THR A 238 -5.79 21.25 -22.41
C THR A 238 -6.11 19.90 -23.05
N PHE A 239 -7.26 19.28 -22.70
CA PHE A 239 -7.59 17.91 -23.11
C PHE A 239 -8.89 17.84 -23.91
N THR A 240 -8.92 16.97 -24.92
CA THR A 240 -10.16 16.55 -25.56
C THR A 240 -10.92 15.63 -24.62
N ILE A 241 -11.95 16.18 -23.93
CA ILE A 241 -12.78 15.46 -22.97
C ILE A 241 -13.96 14.83 -23.70
N THR A 242 -14.04 13.51 -23.67
CA THR A 242 -15.14 12.75 -24.31
C THR A 242 -15.48 11.49 -23.54
N LEU A 243 -16.77 11.11 -23.52
CA LEU A 243 -17.24 9.89 -22.86
C LEU A 243 -16.65 8.60 -23.48
N TRP A 244 -16.17 8.64 -24.73
CA TRP A 244 -15.52 7.50 -25.37
C TRP A 244 -14.25 7.05 -24.64
N LEU A 245 -13.56 7.95 -23.95
CA LEU A 245 -12.37 7.64 -23.15
C LEU A 245 -12.71 6.73 -21.95
N LEU A 246 -13.95 6.75 -21.47
CA LEU A 246 -14.40 5.89 -20.37
C LEU A 246 -14.53 4.41 -20.76
N ILE A 247 -14.41 4.08 -22.05
CA ILE A 247 -14.34 2.69 -22.51
C ILE A 247 -13.11 2.00 -21.90
N VAL A 248 -11.97 2.68 -21.73
CA VAL A 248 -10.76 2.08 -21.19
C VAL A 248 -10.94 1.66 -19.73
N PRO A 249 -11.37 2.54 -18.79
CA PRO A 249 -11.73 2.11 -17.43
C PRO A 249 -12.80 0.99 -17.41
N LEU A 250 -13.79 1.04 -18.29
CA LEU A 250 -14.83 0.02 -18.39
C LEU A 250 -14.21 -1.35 -18.78
N VAL A 251 -13.40 -1.38 -19.84
CA VAL A 251 -12.70 -2.61 -20.25
C VAL A 251 -11.79 -3.12 -19.14
N THR A 252 -11.04 -2.22 -18.48
CA THR A 252 -10.22 -2.56 -17.33
C THR A 252 -11.05 -3.22 -16.24
N GLY A 253 -12.18 -2.65 -15.88
CA GLY A 253 -13.13 -3.20 -14.92
C GLY A 253 -13.69 -4.57 -15.34
N ILE A 254 -13.99 -4.78 -16.62
CA ILE A 254 -14.44 -6.08 -17.16
C ILE A 254 -13.34 -7.13 -17.04
N LEU A 255 -12.10 -6.80 -17.40
CA LEU A 255 -10.96 -7.72 -17.28
C LEU A 255 -10.77 -8.16 -15.82
N ILE A 256 -10.85 -7.22 -14.88
CA ILE A 256 -10.79 -7.48 -13.45
C ILE A 256 -11.95 -8.41 -13.03
N ALA A 257 -13.18 -8.09 -13.41
CA ALA A 257 -14.37 -8.90 -13.09
C ALA A 257 -14.25 -10.32 -13.67
N ARG A 258 -13.55 -10.47 -14.80
CA ARG A 258 -13.21 -11.77 -15.42
C ARG A 258 -12.02 -12.47 -14.77
N LYS A 259 -11.45 -11.92 -13.68
CA LYS A 259 -10.30 -12.47 -12.93
C LYS A 259 -9.03 -12.63 -13.78
N VAL A 260 -8.84 -11.75 -14.75
CA VAL A 260 -7.58 -11.67 -15.50
C VAL A 260 -6.48 -11.18 -14.54
N PRO A 261 -5.28 -11.78 -14.56
CA PRO A 261 -4.18 -11.37 -13.68
C PRO A 261 -3.88 -9.86 -13.75
N SER A 262 -3.58 -9.24 -12.61
CA SER A 262 -3.39 -7.77 -12.48
C SER A 262 -2.35 -7.23 -13.46
N ILE A 263 -1.22 -7.92 -13.64
CA ILE A 263 -0.17 -7.53 -14.60
C ILE A 263 -0.73 -7.40 -16.01
N ILE A 264 -1.48 -8.41 -16.48
CA ILE A 264 -2.06 -8.44 -17.82
C ILE A 264 -3.11 -7.34 -17.96
N THR A 265 -3.98 -7.18 -16.96
CA THR A 265 -5.03 -6.16 -16.95
C THR A 265 -4.45 -4.76 -17.03
N LEU A 266 -3.47 -4.44 -16.19
CA LEU A 266 -2.81 -3.12 -16.17
C LEU A 266 -2.06 -2.86 -17.48
N PHE A 267 -1.37 -3.87 -18.03
CA PHE A 267 -0.68 -3.75 -19.31
C PHE A 267 -1.64 -3.48 -20.47
N ILE A 268 -2.74 -4.24 -20.58
CA ILE A 268 -3.77 -4.02 -21.61
C ILE A 268 -4.37 -2.62 -21.44
N SER A 269 -4.69 -2.21 -20.22
CA SER A 269 -5.22 -0.88 -19.93
C SER A 269 -4.26 0.23 -20.37
N THR A 270 -2.96 0.07 -20.12
CA THR A 270 -1.92 1.00 -20.56
C THR A 270 -1.86 1.10 -22.09
N MET A 271 -1.88 -0.03 -22.78
CA MET A 271 -1.86 -0.06 -24.26
C MET A 271 -3.10 0.58 -24.87
N LEU A 272 -4.29 0.28 -24.34
CA LEU A 272 -5.54 0.91 -24.79
C LEU A 272 -5.53 2.42 -24.55
N ALA A 273 -5.01 2.87 -23.40
CA ALA A 273 -4.85 4.30 -23.13
C ALA A 273 -3.87 4.96 -24.11
N GLY A 274 -2.76 4.30 -24.47
CA GLY A 274 -1.85 4.79 -25.49
C GLY A 274 -2.52 4.94 -26.87
N ILE A 275 -3.37 3.99 -27.27
CA ILE A 275 -4.17 4.08 -28.49
C ILE A 275 -5.14 5.26 -28.40
N CYS A 276 -5.83 5.43 -27.27
CA CYS A 276 -6.73 6.58 -27.06
C CYS A 276 -5.95 7.91 -27.12
N ALA A 277 -4.73 7.98 -26.58
CA ALA A 277 -3.89 9.17 -26.67
C ALA A 277 -3.58 9.54 -28.12
N ILE A 278 -3.26 8.55 -28.97
CA ILE A 278 -3.03 8.78 -30.41
C ILE A 278 -4.27 9.32 -31.11
N ILE A 279 -5.47 8.83 -30.76
CA ILE A 279 -6.72 9.20 -31.44
C ILE A 279 -7.25 10.54 -30.94
N PHE A 280 -7.25 10.78 -29.63
CA PHE A 280 -7.92 11.92 -29.02
C PHE A 280 -7.01 13.07 -28.62
N GLN A 281 -5.69 12.83 -28.45
CA GLN A 281 -4.72 13.81 -27.96
C GLN A 281 -3.45 13.89 -28.83
N PRO A 282 -3.55 13.89 -30.18
CA PRO A 282 -2.37 13.85 -31.03
C PRO A 282 -1.46 15.09 -30.87
N ASP A 283 -2.04 16.26 -30.57
CA ASP A 283 -1.30 17.51 -30.40
C ASP A 283 -0.52 17.52 -29.11
N LEU A 284 -1.08 17.04 -28.00
CA LEU A 284 -0.35 16.85 -26.72
C LEU A 284 0.83 15.88 -26.90
N LEU A 285 0.63 14.80 -27.65
CA LEU A 285 1.73 13.85 -27.91
C LEU A 285 2.87 14.47 -28.71
N ARG A 286 2.59 15.38 -29.66
CA ARG A 286 3.59 16.13 -30.39
C ARG A 286 4.33 17.13 -29.50
N GLU A 287 3.61 17.80 -28.61
CA GLU A 287 4.18 18.70 -27.62
C GLU A 287 5.14 17.96 -26.68
N ILE A 288 4.72 16.83 -26.11
CA ILE A 288 5.57 15.96 -25.28
C ILE A 288 6.81 15.46 -26.04
N ALA A 289 6.67 15.13 -27.32
CA ALA A 289 7.78 14.70 -28.16
C ALA A 289 8.80 15.82 -28.45
N GLY A 290 8.38 17.09 -28.35
CA GLY A 290 9.16 18.26 -28.79
C GLY A 290 9.35 18.34 -30.31
N GLU A 291 8.66 17.48 -31.07
CA GLU A 291 8.71 17.36 -32.52
C GLU A 291 7.44 16.68 -33.05
N ASN A 292 7.23 16.75 -34.38
CA ASN A 292 6.06 16.14 -35.02
C ASN A 292 6.19 14.60 -35.13
N ASN A 293 6.37 13.93 -33.97
CA ASN A 293 6.56 12.48 -33.88
C ASN A 293 5.67 11.89 -32.78
N ILE A 294 4.47 11.44 -33.17
CA ILE A 294 3.48 10.87 -32.26
C ILE A 294 4.02 9.63 -31.54
N PHE A 295 4.76 8.75 -32.24
CA PHE A 295 5.33 7.54 -31.63
C PHE A 295 6.27 7.88 -30.47
N LYS A 296 7.16 8.87 -30.66
CA LYS A 296 8.05 9.37 -29.61
C LYS A 296 7.23 9.91 -28.43
N GLY A 297 6.17 10.69 -28.68
CA GLY A 297 5.28 11.20 -27.62
C GLY A 297 4.63 10.09 -26.81
N VAL A 298 4.11 9.05 -27.47
CA VAL A 298 3.53 7.88 -26.77
C VAL A 298 4.58 7.16 -25.91
N MET A 299 5.76 6.93 -26.48
CA MET A 299 6.82 6.26 -25.73
C MET A 299 7.26 7.09 -24.52
N MET A 300 7.46 8.40 -24.68
CA MET A 300 7.80 9.30 -23.56
C MET A 300 6.71 9.31 -22.48
N THR A 301 5.43 9.26 -22.87
CA THR A 301 4.32 9.16 -21.93
C THR A 301 4.40 7.89 -21.08
N PHE A 302 4.85 6.77 -21.64
CA PHE A 302 4.93 5.51 -20.89
C PHE A 302 6.12 5.46 -19.94
N TYR A 303 7.29 5.91 -20.36
CA TYR A 303 8.50 5.72 -19.56
C TYR A 303 9.02 6.99 -18.89
N GLY A 304 8.70 8.17 -19.40
CA GLY A 304 9.37 9.42 -19.04
C GLY A 304 8.46 10.42 -18.31
N SER A 305 9.01 11.61 -18.10
CA SER A 305 8.26 12.75 -17.57
C SER A 305 7.48 13.46 -18.67
N THR A 306 6.22 13.75 -18.39
CA THR A 306 5.33 14.52 -19.26
C THR A 306 5.05 15.87 -18.58
N GLY A 307 6.01 16.79 -18.65
CA GLY A 307 5.82 18.15 -18.14
C GLY A 307 5.02 18.96 -19.15
N LEU A 308 3.71 19.16 -18.93
CA LEU A 308 2.86 20.05 -19.71
C LEU A 308 2.60 21.32 -18.89
N ASP A 309 2.75 22.49 -19.50
CA ASP A 309 2.30 23.74 -18.90
C ASP A 309 0.86 24.00 -19.33
N THR A 310 -0.07 23.88 -18.37
CA THR A 310 -1.51 24.04 -18.62
C THR A 310 -2.01 25.44 -18.28
N GLY A 311 -1.13 26.37 -17.89
CA GLY A 311 -1.52 27.70 -17.41
C GLY A 311 -2.23 27.71 -16.05
N ASN A 312 -2.57 26.55 -15.49
CA ASN A 312 -3.12 26.39 -14.15
C ASN A 312 -2.16 25.53 -13.32
N SER A 313 -1.57 26.09 -12.27
CA SER A 313 -0.52 25.41 -11.49
C SER A 313 -0.98 24.06 -10.92
N MET A 314 -2.21 23.99 -10.41
CA MET A 314 -2.75 22.75 -9.86
C MET A 314 -2.93 21.67 -10.92
N LEU A 315 -3.38 22.06 -12.12
CA LEU A 315 -3.50 21.12 -13.25
C LEU A 315 -2.13 20.71 -13.77
N THR A 316 -1.20 21.64 -13.88
CA THR A 316 0.20 21.38 -14.28
C THR A 316 0.86 20.35 -13.37
N ASP A 317 0.72 20.49 -12.06
CA ASP A 317 1.23 19.50 -11.09
C ASP A 317 0.57 18.13 -11.24
N LEU A 318 -0.74 18.11 -11.49
CA LEU A 318 -1.50 16.88 -11.65
C LEU A 318 -1.12 16.11 -12.92
N VAL A 319 -0.91 16.81 -14.04
CA VAL A 319 -0.58 16.19 -15.34
C VAL A 319 0.91 15.89 -15.51
N SER A 320 1.74 16.38 -14.61
CA SER A 320 3.18 16.10 -14.57
C SER A 320 3.46 14.69 -14.09
N THR A 321 3.22 13.71 -14.97
CA THR A 321 3.53 12.31 -14.69
C THR A 321 4.99 12.00 -14.96
N ARG A 322 5.53 10.99 -14.26
CA ARG A 322 6.95 10.58 -14.40
C ARG A 322 7.09 9.22 -15.10
N GLY A 323 6.00 8.59 -15.51
CA GLY A 323 6.02 7.29 -16.18
C GLY A 323 6.72 6.19 -15.39
N MET A 324 7.24 5.19 -16.09
CA MET A 324 8.00 4.09 -15.47
C MET A 324 9.27 4.59 -14.76
N ALA A 325 9.93 5.62 -15.29
CA ALA A 325 11.14 6.18 -14.68
C ALA A 325 10.86 6.75 -13.28
N GLY A 326 9.69 7.35 -13.07
CA GLY A 326 9.30 7.85 -11.76
C GLY A 326 9.16 6.77 -10.68
N MET A 327 8.97 5.50 -11.08
CA MET A 327 8.91 4.37 -10.16
C MET A 327 10.28 3.84 -9.73
N MET A 328 11.36 4.24 -10.40
CA MET A 328 12.70 3.68 -10.17
C MET A 328 13.21 3.97 -8.75
N ASN A 329 12.95 5.17 -8.20
CA ASN A 329 13.33 5.50 -6.84
C ASN A 329 12.63 4.58 -5.81
N THR A 330 11.36 4.23 -6.07
CA THR A 330 10.60 3.27 -5.23
C THR A 330 11.14 1.86 -5.39
N VAL A 331 11.45 1.40 -6.61
CA VAL A 331 12.06 0.09 -6.86
C VAL A 331 13.39 -0.03 -6.12
N TRP A 332 14.26 0.97 -6.23
CA TRP A 332 15.53 1.01 -5.51
C TRP A 332 15.33 0.95 -4.00
N LEU A 333 14.38 1.73 -3.46
CA LEU A 333 14.07 1.73 -2.03
C LEU A 333 13.56 0.35 -1.57
N ILE A 334 12.68 -0.29 -2.35
CA ILE A 334 12.21 -1.66 -2.07
C ILE A 334 13.39 -2.64 -2.00
N LEU A 335 14.30 -2.60 -2.94
CA LEU A 335 15.47 -3.49 -2.95
C LEU A 335 16.33 -3.28 -1.70
N CYS A 336 16.58 -2.04 -1.28
CA CYS A 336 17.31 -1.74 -0.05
C CYS A 336 16.57 -2.23 1.20
N ALA A 337 15.24 -2.10 1.25
CA ALA A 337 14.41 -2.59 2.33
C ALA A 337 14.44 -4.13 2.42
N MET A 338 14.43 -4.83 1.27
CA MET A 338 14.57 -6.29 1.21
C MET A 338 15.95 -6.77 1.73
N CYS A 339 17.00 -5.99 1.50
CA CYS A 339 18.32 -6.28 2.09
C CYS A 339 18.24 -6.21 3.62
N PHE A 340 17.62 -5.17 4.18
CA PHE A 340 17.48 -5.02 5.63
C PHE A 340 16.64 -6.15 6.24
N GLY A 341 15.45 -6.42 5.70
CA GLY A 341 14.58 -7.50 6.16
C GLY A 341 15.27 -8.88 6.09
N GLY A 342 16.01 -9.16 5.00
CA GLY A 342 16.79 -10.37 4.81
C GLY A 342 17.90 -10.50 5.85
N ALA A 343 18.62 -9.43 6.14
CA ALA A 343 19.68 -9.42 7.16
C ALA A 343 19.12 -9.68 8.57
N MET A 344 18.00 -9.05 8.92
CA MET A 344 17.31 -9.26 10.20
C MET A 344 16.82 -10.70 10.36
N THR A 345 16.38 -11.32 9.28
CA THR A 345 15.92 -12.72 9.23
C THR A 345 17.12 -13.68 9.41
N ALA A 346 18.16 -13.52 8.61
CA ALA A 346 19.35 -14.39 8.61
C ALA A 346 20.07 -14.38 9.95
N SER A 347 20.17 -13.21 10.58
CA SER A 347 20.79 -13.05 11.91
C SER A 347 20.00 -13.70 13.05
N GLY A 348 18.73 -14.08 12.83
CA GLY A 348 17.83 -14.56 13.87
C GLY A 348 17.29 -13.45 14.80
N MET A 349 17.66 -12.19 14.54
CA MET A 349 17.24 -11.04 15.35
C MET A 349 15.73 -10.86 15.36
N LEU A 350 15.09 -11.08 14.20
CA LEU A 350 13.64 -10.99 14.05
C LEU A 350 12.91 -11.97 14.97
N GLY A 351 13.34 -13.24 14.98
CA GLY A 351 12.79 -14.29 15.84
C GLY A 351 13.00 -14.01 17.32
N SER A 352 14.16 -13.44 17.68
CA SER A 352 14.48 -13.08 19.05
C SER A 352 13.52 -12.02 19.60
N ILE A 353 13.27 -10.94 18.86
CA ILE A 353 12.36 -9.88 19.29
C ILE A 353 10.91 -10.41 19.36
N THR A 354 10.51 -11.18 18.35
CA THR A 354 9.15 -11.72 18.32
C THR A 354 8.87 -12.66 19.48
N SER A 355 9.91 -13.38 19.96
CA SER A 355 9.81 -14.23 21.15
C SER A 355 9.40 -13.47 22.43
N VAL A 356 9.71 -12.17 22.49
CA VAL A 356 9.29 -11.31 23.62
C VAL A 356 7.79 -11.14 23.64
N PHE A 357 7.16 -10.91 22.47
CA PHE A 357 5.71 -10.77 22.37
C PHE A 357 4.97 -12.04 22.82
N VAL A 358 5.57 -13.21 22.53
CA VAL A 358 5.01 -14.51 22.95
C VAL A 358 4.93 -14.63 24.48
N ARG A 359 5.89 -14.07 25.22
CA ARG A 359 5.90 -14.13 26.69
C ARG A 359 4.74 -13.36 27.34
N PHE A 360 4.21 -12.35 26.65
CA PHE A 360 3.07 -11.57 27.14
C PHE A 360 1.72 -12.23 26.85
N MET A 361 1.66 -13.31 26.10
CA MET A 361 0.42 -14.02 25.75
C MET A 361 -0.12 -14.84 26.91
N LYS A 362 -0.84 -14.20 27.84
CA LYS A 362 -1.44 -14.90 29.00
C LYS A 362 -2.92 -15.18 28.80
N GLY A 363 -3.70 -14.21 28.40
CA GLY A 363 -5.14 -14.27 28.24
C GLY A 363 -5.59 -13.91 26.83
N ARG A 364 -6.91 -13.88 26.59
CA ARG A 364 -7.52 -13.61 25.29
C ARG A 364 -7.06 -12.28 24.67
N VAL A 365 -7.14 -11.20 25.45
CA VAL A 365 -6.76 -9.86 24.99
C VAL A 365 -5.27 -9.80 24.71
N SER A 366 -4.44 -10.33 25.62
CA SER A 366 -2.99 -10.29 25.46
C SER A 366 -2.50 -11.13 24.28
N VAL A 367 -3.18 -12.22 23.92
CA VAL A 367 -2.86 -13.01 22.72
C VAL A 367 -3.07 -12.19 21.46
N VAL A 368 -4.24 -11.55 21.34
CA VAL A 368 -4.54 -10.70 20.16
C VAL A 368 -3.65 -9.46 20.15
N ALA A 369 -3.50 -8.75 21.27
CA ALA A 369 -2.65 -7.56 21.35
C ALA A 369 -1.17 -7.87 21.04
N SER A 370 -0.63 -8.99 21.56
CA SER A 370 0.73 -9.40 21.22
C SER A 370 0.90 -9.74 19.74
N THR A 371 -0.12 -10.35 19.11
CA THR A 371 -0.10 -10.62 17.67
C THR A 371 -0.15 -9.32 16.86
N VAL A 372 -1.01 -8.37 17.27
CA VAL A 372 -1.09 -7.05 16.64
C VAL A 372 0.25 -6.31 16.74
N CYS A 373 0.80 -6.20 17.94
CA CYS A 373 2.09 -5.52 18.14
C CYS A 373 3.24 -6.21 17.38
N SER A 374 3.23 -7.55 17.33
CA SER A 374 4.23 -8.30 16.57
C SER A 374 4.06 -8.09 15.07
N GLY A 375 2.82 -8.06 14.56
CA GLY A 375 2.55 -7.79 13.15
C GLY A 375 3.00 -6.39 12.71
N LEU A 376 2.70 -5.37 13.52
CA LEU A 376 3.21 -4.00 13.32
C LEU A 376 4.74 -3.98 13.32
N PHE A 377 5.35 -4.64 14.29
CA PHE A 377 6.80 -4.74 14.38
C PHE A 377 7.41 -5.45 13.16
N LEU A 378 6.80 -6.52 12.68
CA LEU A 378 7.25 -7.23 11.49
C LEU A 378 7.14 -6.35 10.25
N ASN A 379 6.06 -5.59 10.08
CA ASN A 379 5.92 -4.62 8.98
C ASN A 379 7.04 -3.56 8.98
N LEU A 380 7.45 -3.10 10.17
CA LEU A 380 8.55 -2.15 10.32
C LEU A 380 9.90 -2.74 9.94
N THR A 381 10.12 -4.02 10.23
CA THR A 381 11.44 -4.67 10.15
C THR A 381 11.65 -5.48 8.89
N THR A 382 10.62 -6.11 8.34
CA THR A 382 10.72 -6.80 7.07
C THR A 382 10.51 -5.86 5.88
N ALA A 383 9.88 -4.71 6.14
CA ALA A 383 9.50 -3.71 5.15
C ALA A 383 8.58 -4.25 4.03
N ASP A 384 7.93 -5.39 4.28
CA ASP A 384 7.04 -6.05 3.31
C ASP A 384 5.85 -6.72 3.99
N GLN A 385 4.65 -6.55 3.41
CA GLN A 385 3.42 -7.09 3.98
C GLN A 385 3.32 -8.61 3.84
N TYR A 386 3.75 -9.21 2.70
CA TYR A 386 3.63 -10.64 2.47
C TYR A 386 4.53 -11.43 3.42
N ILE A 387 5.78 -11.00 3.55
CA ILE A 387 6.74 -11.59 4.50
C ILE A 387 6.21 -11.47 5.93
N SER A 388 5.66 -10.31 6.30
CA SER A 388 5.08 -10.08 7.63
C SER A 388 3.87 -10.96 7.92
N ILE A 389 3.00 -11.21 6.93
CA ILE A 389 1.86 -12.14 7.04
C ILE A 389 2.38 -13.56 7.28
N ILE A 390 3.35 -14.02 6.46
CA ILE A 390 3.93 -15.36 6.57
C ILE A 390 4.54 -15.59 7.94
N LEU A 391 5.37 -14.65 8.38
CA LEU A 391 6.05 -14.75 9.67
C LEU A 391 5.06 -14.72 10.83
N THR A 392 4.10 -13.80 10.83
CA THR A 392 3.07 -13.72 11.88
C THR A 392 2.27 -15.01 11.96
N GLY A 393 1.77 -15.51 10.83
CA GLY A 393 0.99 -16.75 10.79
C GLY A 393 1.79 -17.95 11.32
N ASN A 394 2.99 -18.17 10.80
CA ASN A 394 3.85 -19.30 11.19
C ASN A 394 4.29 -19.26 12.66
N MET A 395 4.61 -18.08 13.18
CA MET A 395 5.10 -17.95 14.55
C MET A 395 4.01 -18.14 15.59
N PHE A 396 2.79 -17.68 15.33
CA PHE A 396 1.74 -17.67 16.32
C PHE A 396 0.77 -18.87 16.19
N ARG A 397 0.71 -19.58 15.07
CA ARG A 397 -0.21 -20.70 14.84
C ARG A 397 -0.18 -21.73 15.97
N ASN A 398 0.99 -22.30 16.26
CA ASN A 398 1.14 -23.30 17.33
C ASN A 398 0.78 -22.74 18.72
N ILE A 399 0.94 -21.44 18.93
CA ILE A 399 0.64 -20.79 20.22
C ILE A 399 -0.86 -20.65 20.39
N TYR A 400 -1.59 -20.23 19.35
CA TYR A 400 -3.05 -20.16 19.36
C TYR A 400 -3.66 -21.54 19.62
N GLU A 401 -3.17 -22.58 18.94
CA GLU A 401 -3.62 -23.96 19.11
C GLU A 401 -3.36 -24.47 20.54
N LYS A 402 -2.16 -24.29 21.09
CA LYS A 402 -1.82 -24.67 22.47
C LYS A 402 -2.66 -23.94 23.51
N LYS A 403 -3.14 -22.71 23.23
CA LYS A 403 -4.00 -21.93 24.10
C LYS A 403 -5.49 -22.20 23.88
N GLY A 404 -5.82 -23.11 22.96
CA GLY A 404 -7.19 -23.50 22.62
C GLY A 404 -7.94 -22.45 21.78
N TYR A 405 -7.27 -21.51 21.13
CA TYR A 405 -7.93 -20.57 20.23
C TYR A 405 -8.00 -21.14 18.81
N GLU A 406 -9.08 -20.80 18.10
CA GLU A 406 -9.22 -21.19 16.70
C GLU A 406 -8.28 -20.39 15.79
N ASN A 407 -7.74 -21.05 14.77
CA ASN A 407 -6.84 -20.43 13.78
C ASN A 407 -7.47 -19.26 13.03
N ARG A 408 -8.82 -19.22 12.90
CA ARG A 408 -9.51 -18.05 12.31
C ARG A 408 -9.34 -16.76 13.12
N LEU A 409 -9.10 -16.85 14.45
CA LEU A 409 -8.77 -15.69 15.26
C LEU A 409 -7.38 -15.15 14.90
N LEU A 410 -6.40 -16.04 14.68
CA LEU A 410 -5.08 -15.66 14.21
C LEU A 410 -5.13 -15.05 12.81
N SER A 411 -5.80 -15.72 11.85
CA SER A 411 -5.87 -15.22 10.47
C SER A 411 -6.50 -13.82 10.40
N ARG A 412 -7.59 -13.58 11.15
CA ARG A 412 -8.21 -12.25 11.26
C ARG A 412 -7.24 -11.24 11.85
N THR A 413 -6.60 -11.57 12.98
CA THR A 413 -5.69 -10.65 13.67
C THR A 413 -4.48 -10.32 12.81
N THR A 414 -3.97 -11.27 12.01
CA THR A 414 -2.89 -11.03 11.06
C THR A 414 -3.30 -10.01 9.99
N GLU A 415 -4.48 -10.17 9.40
CA GLU A 415 -5.00 -9.20 8.42
C GLU A 415 -5.28 -7.82 9.05
N ASP A 416 -5.89 -7.80 10.25
CA ASP A 416 -6.18 -6.56 10.98
C ASP A 416 -4.91 -5.79 11.36
N ALA A 417 -3.79 -6.48 11.56
CA ALA A 417 -2.55 -5.87 12.04
C ALA A 417 -1.52 -5.65 10.94
N VAL A 418 -1.33 -6.63 10.05
CA VAL A 418 -0.24 -6.62 9.07
C VAL A 418 -0.69 -5.96 7.76
N THR A 419 -1.70 -6.51 7.11
CA THR A 419 -2.13 -6.03 5.79
C THR A 419 -2.54 -4.57 5.83
N VAL A 420 -3.41 -4.20 6.78
CA VAL A 420 -3.95 -2.84 6.80
C VAL A 420 -2.97 -1.78 7.29
N THR A 421 -1.94 -2.14 8.06
CA THR A 421 -0.98 -1.15 8.57
C THR A 421 0.25 -0.99 7.69
N SER A 422 0.46 -1.89 6.73
CA SER A 422 1.60 -1.82 5.81
C SER A 422 1.73 -0.47 5.06
N PRO A 423 0.63 0.18 4.58
CA PRO A 423 0.74 1.47 3.89
C PRO A 423 1.07 2.64 4.82
N LEU A 424 1.02 2.45 6.14
CA LEU A 424 1.34 3.49 7.13
C LEU A 424 2.84 3.63 7.39
N ILE A 425 3.67 2.72 6.87
CA ILE A 425 5.09 2.68 7.13
C ILE A 425 5.84 3.18 5.88
N PRO A 426 6.60 4.30 5.98
CA PRO A 426 7.20 4.95 4.82
C PRO A 426 8.18 4.09 4.01
N TRP A 427 8.83 3.13 4.63
CA TRP A 427 9.80 2.21 4.00
C TRP A 427 9.26 0.79 3.77
N ASN A 428 7.98 0.56 4.04
CA ASN A 428 7.31 -0.68 3.66
C ASN A 428 6.92 -0.62 2.18
N THR A 429 6.97 -1.75 1.47
CA THR A 429 6.60 -1.86 0.05
C THR A 429 5.26 -1.20 -0.25
N CYS A 430 4.27 -1.34 0.63
CA CYS A 430 2.96 -0.71 0.48
C CYS A 430 3.02 0.79 0.68
N GLY A 431 3.65 1.28 1.75
CA GLY A 431 3.76 2.72 2.03
C GLY A 431 4.47 3.46 0.92
N MET A 432 5.59 2.91 0.42
CA MET A 432 6.34 3.46 -0.70
C MET A 432 5.50 3.52 -1.98
N THR A 433 4.81 2.41 -2.29
CA THR A 433 3.99 2.32 -3.50
C THR A 433 2.84 3.32 -3.49
N GLN A 434 2.09 3.40 -2.37
CA GLN A 434 0.95 4.33 -2.28
C GLN A 434 1.41 5.79 -2.33
N ALA A 435 2.50 6.12 -1.63
CA ALA A 435 3.08 7.47 -1.68
C ALA A 435 3.49 7.87 -3.09
N THR A 436 4.10 6.95 -3.84
CA THR A 436 4.56 7.20 -5.21
C THR A 436 3.38 7.33 -6.19
N ILE A 437 2.37 6.44 -6.11
CA ILE A 437 1.21 6.47 -7.01
C ILE A 437 0.38 7.75 -6.80
N LEU A 438 0.12 8.11 -5.54
CA LEU A 438 -0.69 9.29 -5.21
C LEU A 438 0.11 10.59 -5.22
N ASN A 439 1.43 10.52 -5.35
CA ASN A 439 2.36 11.64 -5.23
C ASN A 439 2.19 12.40 -3.90
N VAL A 440 1.95 11.67 -2.81
CA VAL A 440 1.75 12.21 -1.45
C VAL A 440 2.59 11.41 -0.47
N SER A 441 3.39 12.09 0.37
CA SER A 441 4.26 11.38 1.31
C SER A 441 3.46 10.54 2.32
N THR A 442 4.01 9.40 2.73
CA THR A 442 3.37 8.52 3.72
C THR A 442 3.03 9.26 5.00
N LEU A 443 3.92 10.14 5.47
CA LEU A 443 3.69 10.91 6.69
C LEU A 443 2.54 11.92 6.55
N THR A 444 2.29 12.42 5.34
CA THR A 444 1.20 13.36 5.06
C THR A 444 -0.16 12.67 5.12
N TYR A 445 -0.30 11.45 4.56
CA TYR A 445 -1.59 10.76 4.55
C TYR A 445 -1.83 9.87 5.79
N LEU A 446 -0.78 9.48 6.50
CA LEU A 446 -0.88 8.57 7.65
C LEU A 446 -1.94 8.96 8.67
N PRO A 447 -2.05 10.22 9.13
CA PRO A 447 -3.05 10.61 10.13
C PRO A 447 -4.49 10.42 9.66
N TYR A 448 -4.72 10.37 8.36
CA TYR A 448 -6.04 10.33 7.72
C TYR A 448 -6.44 8.92 7.24
N CYS A 449 -5.57 7.93 7.37
CA CYS A 449 -5.87 6.52 7.04
C CYS A 449 -6.68 5.86 8.16
N PHE A 450 -7.89 6.36 8.42
CA PHE A 450 -8.67 5.95 9.60
C PHE A 450 -8.98 4.46 9.63
N PHE A 451 -9.37 3.85 8.50
CA PHE A 451 -9.62 2.41 8.46
C PHE A 451 -8.38 1.61 8.87
N ASN A 452 -7.22 2.03 8.39
CA ASN A 452 -5.94 1.35 8.63
C ASN A 452 -5.48 1.48 10.11
N ILE A 453 -5.79 2.60 10.75
CA ILE A 453 -5.49 2.86 12.16
C ILE A 453 -6.50 2.16 13.07
N ILE A 454 -7.80 2.22 12.75
CA ILE A 454 -8.87 1.69 13.59
C ILE A 454 -8.89 0.15 13.56
N SER A 455 -8.57 -0.49 12.44
CA SER A 455 -8.68 -1.95 12.27
C SER A 455 -7.88 -2.76 13.31
N PRO A 456 -6.58 -2.51 13.56
CA PRO A 456 -5.83 -3.21 14.60
C PRO A 456 -6.37 -2.93 16.02
N LEU A 457 -6.82 -1.71 16.29
CA LEU A 457 -7.44 -1.34 17.56
C LEU A 457 -8.78 -2.08 17.77
N MET A 458 -9.58 -2.17 16.71
CA MET A 458 -10.85 -2.91 16.72
C MET A 458 -10.62 -4.41 16.98
N SER A 459 -9.54 -5.00 16.47
CA SER A 459 -9.18 -6.39 16.74
C SER A 459 -8.94 -6.62 18.24
N ILE A 460 -8.24 -5.70 18.90
CA ILE A 460 -7.99 -5.74 20.35
C ILE A 460 -9.30 -5.50 21.13
N LEU A 461 -10.11 -4.54 20.71
CA LEU A 461 -11.40 -4.23 21.34
C LEU A 461 -12.36 -5.43 21.29
N VAL A 462 -12.52 -6.06 20.14
CA VAL A 462 -13.34 -7.28 19.96
C VAL A 462 -12.81 -8.42 20.82
N ALA A 463 -11.48 -8.52 20.99
CA ALA A 463 -10.89 -9.49 21.90
C ALA A 463 -11.21 -9.16 23.37
N ALA A 464 -11.23 -7.88 23.76
CA ALA A 464 -11.60 -7.46 25.10
C ALA A 464 -13.07 -7.81 25.43
N ILE A 465 -13.98 -7.51 24.51
CA ILE A 465 -15.41 -7.85 24.62
C ILE A 465 -15.61 -9.39 24.61
N GLY A 466 -14.82 -10.11 23.82
CA GLY A 466 -14.92 -11.57 23.66
C GLY A 466 -15.94 -12.03 22.64
N TYR A 467 -16.38 -11.14 21.77
CA TYR A 467 -17.40 -11.46 20.80
C TYR A 467 -16.92 -12.50 19.78
N LYS A 468 -17.67 -13.62 19.70
CA LYS A 468 -17.40 -14.76 18.80
C LYS A 468 -15.98 -15.36 18.90
N ILE A 469 -15.30 -15.20 20.03
CA ILE A 469 -14.03 -15.86 20.31
C ILE A 469 -14.31 -17.13 21.10
N VAL A 470 -14.20 -18.28 20.44
CA VAL A 470 -14.46 -19.59 21.02
C VAL A 470 -13.12 -20.23 21.41
N LYS A 471 -13.07 -20.81 22.63
CA LYS A 471 -12.00 -21.71 23.04
C LYS A 471 -12.42 -23.15 22.70
N ARG A 472 -11.54 -23.87 22.01
CA ARG A 472 -11.67 -25.32 21.86
C ARG A 472 -11.16 -25.98 23.15
N PRO A 473 -11.77 -27.11 23.59
CA PRO A 473 -11.14 -27.93 24.62
C PRO A 473 -9.75 -28.35 24.12
N VAL A 474 -8.74 -28.10 24.94
CA VAL A 474 -7.37 -28.56 24.64
C VAL A 474 -7.42 -30.09 24.86
N ASN A 475 -7.34 -30.85 23.77
CA ASN A 475 -7.06 -32.27 23.91
C ASN A 475 -5.60 -32.37 24.38
N ASN A 476 -5.41 -32.60 25.68
CA ASN A 476 -4.10 -33.05 26.16
C ASN A 476 -3.82 -34.38 25.48
N PRO A 477 -2.76 -34.52 24.69
CA PRO A 477 -2.30 -35.86 24.34
C PRO A 477 -1.87 -36.55 25.63
N GLU A 478 -2.48 -37.70 25.90
CA GLU A 478 -2.04 -38.64 26.94
C GLU A 478 -0.58 -39.07 26.69
#